data_7477baf8b7d259e9aa336adb99f8fbb4
#
_entry.id   7477baf8b7d259e9aa336adb99f8fbb4
#
_cell.length_a   1.000
_cell.length_b   1.000
_cell.length_c   1.000
_cell.angle_alpha   90.00
_cell.angle_beta   90.00
_cell.angle_gamma   90.00
#
_symmetry.space_group_name_H-M   'P 1'
#
loop_
_entity.id
_entity.type
_entity.pdbx_description
1 polymer ?
#
loop_
_entity_poly.entity_id
_entity_poly.type
_entity_poly.pdbx_seq_one_letter_code
_entity_poly.pdbx_strand_id
1 'polypeptide(L)'
;MLISDIALPDGDALDLLPRIQERRPCMPVIVMSARSTLLTAVKAQQTGVFEYLPKPFELRSLVEATSRAVSSIGQPGLEATQNGGLEEGGPLVGRSRPMQDIFKAMARVVSTDLTVLVTGDSGTGKELVARALHDLGSRRSGPFVPINMAAIPRNLVESELFGHEKGAFVGADTRMPGRFEQAEGGSLFLDEVGDMPPEAQTRLLRVLQDGEYLPVGANRPVRANVRIIAATNHNLQ
;
A
#
# COMPACT_ATOMS: atom_id res chain seq x y z
N MET A 1 19.36 -22.97 1.55
CA MET A 1 17.91 -22.68 1.54
C MET A 1 17.27 -23.33 2.74
N LEU A 2 16.31 -22.64 3.39
CA LEU A 2 15.48 -23.16 4.48
C LEU A 2 14.01 -23.12 4.06
N ILE A 3 13.24 -24.17 4.37
CA ILE A 3 11.78 -24.21 4.26
C ILE A 3 11.23 -24.55 5.63
N SER A 4 10.33 -23.71 6.17
CA SER A 4 9.77 -23.89 7.51
C SER A 4 8.29 -23.57 7.56
N ASP A 5 7.56 -24.20 8.48
CA ASP A 5 6.27 -23.68 8.91
C ASP A 5 6.49 -22.45 9.82
N ILE A 6 5.58 -21.47 9.79
CA ILE A 6 5.64 -20.34 10.72
C ILE A 6 5.32 -20.80 12.14
N ALA A 7 4.25 -21.57 12.32
CA ALA A 7 3.88 -22.11 13.64
C ALA A 7 4.68 -23.37 13.94
N LEU A 8 5.67 -23.26 14.80
CA LEU A 8 6.44 -24.36 15.33
C LEU A 8 5.94 -24.74 16.73
N PRO A 9 6.17 -26.00 17.21
CA PRO A 9 5.78 -26.41 18.57
C PRO A 9 6.36 -25.50 19.66
N ASP A 10 7.57 -24.98 19.42
CA ASP A 10 8.33 -24.18 20.39
C ASP A 10 8.28 -22.68 20.13
N GLY A 11 7.44 -22.19 19.17
CA GLY A 11 7.30 -20.77 18.90
C GLY A 11 7.05 -20.41 17.43
N ASP A 12 7.32 -19.15 17.08
CA ASP A 12 7.14 -18.62 15.72
C ASP A 12 8.48 -18.67 14.95
N ALA A 13 8.50 -19.30 13.78
CA ALA A 13 9.70 -19.36 12.95
C ALA A 13 10.21 -17.99 12.52
N LEU A 14 9.31 -17.00 12.39
CA LEU A 14 9.67 -15.61 12.02
C LEU A 14 10.56 -14.96 13.10
N ASP A 15 10.40 -15.31 14.37
CA ASP A 15 11.22 -14.77 15.46
C ASP A 15 12.65 -15.37 15.46
N LEU A 16 12.85 -16.51 14.79
CA LEU A 16 14.16 -17.14 14.63
C LEU A 16 14.93 -16.61 13.41
N LEU A 17 14.26 -15.99 12.45
CA LEU A 17 14.86 -15.56 11.18
C LEU A 17 16.02 -14.56 11.37
N PRO A 18 15.95 -13.53 12.22
CA PRO A 18 17.07 -12.60 12.41
C PRO A 18 18.35 -13.35 12.83
N ARG A 19 18.24 -14.30 13.75
CA ARG A 19 19.37 -15.12 14.22
C ARG A 19 19.94 -16.04 13.15
N ILE A 20 19.08 -16.51 12.22
CA ILE A 20 19.49 -17.33 11.09
C ILE A 20 20.22 -16.46 10.06
N GLN A 21 19.68 -15.28 9.77
CA GLN A 21 20.24 -14.31 8.82
C GLN A 21 21.60 -13.76 9.28
N GLU A 22 21.80 -13.51 10.58
CA GLU A 22 23.10 -13.14 11.14
C GLU A 22 24.18 -14.19 10.84
N ARG A 23 23.82 -15.48 10.90
CA ARG A 23 24.77 -16.58 10.65
C ARG A 23 24.90 -16.95 9.16
N ARG A 24 23.86 -16.70 8.38
CA ARG A 24 23.73 -17.08 6.97
C ARG A 24 22.99 -16.00 6.15
N PRO A 25 23.61 -14.83 5.92
CA PRO A 25 22.94 -13.65 5.33
C PRO A 25 22.33 -13.90 3.94
N CYS A 26 22.93 -14.78 3.13
CA CYS A 26 22.48 -15.06 1.77
C CYS A 26 21.61 -16.34 1.67
N MET A 27 21.12 -16.87 2.79
CA MET A 27 20.32 -18.09 2.75
C MET A 27 18.85 -17.75 2.49
N PRO A 28 18.27 -18.11 1.33
CA PRO A 28 16.86 -17.88 1.08
C PRO A 28 16.01 -18.74 2.01
N VAL A 29 14.96 -18.12 2.59
CA VAL A 29 14.04 -18.75 3.52
C VAL A 29 12.62 -18.69 2.92
N ILE A 30 12.00 -19.85 2.76
CA ILE A 30 10.60 -19.99 2.38
C ILE A 30 9.81 -20.37 3.64
N VAL A 31 8.79 -19.58 3.98
CA VAL A 31 7.92 -19.88 5.11
C VAL A 31 6.52 -20.28 4.66
N MET A 32 5.93 -21.26 5.35
CA MET A 32 4.57 -21.75 5.11
C MET A 32 3.70 -21.40 6.31
N SER A 33 2.42 -21.09 6.10
CA SER A 33 1.50 -20.82 7.20
C SER A 33 0.07 -21.28 6.95
N ALA A 34 -0.53 -21.87 7.96
CA ALA A 34 -1.96 -22.13 8.01
C ALA A 34 -2.75 -20.87 8.44
N ARG A 35 -2.08 -19.90 9.10
CA ARG A 35 -2.67 -18.59 9.45
C ARG A 35 -2.44 -17.63 8.29
N SER A 36 -3.43 -17.54 7.40
CA SER A 36 -3.35 -16.76 6.16
C SER A 36 -3.94 -15.36 6.36
N THR A 37 -3.33 -14.55 7.24
CA THR A 37 -3.73 -13.16 7.49
C THR A 37 -2.80 -12.18 6.79
N LEU A 38 -3.29 -10.97 6.50
CA LEU A 38 -2.46 -9.90 5.94
C LEU A 38 -1.26 -9.60 6.87
N LEU A 39 -1.48 -9.58 8.18
CA LEU A 39 -0.42 -9.34 9.17
C LEU A 39 0.69 -10.38 9.08
N THR A 40 0.34 -11.67 8.94
CA THR A 40 1.34 -12.74 8.78
C THR A 40 2.15 -12.55 7.50
N ALA A 41 1.51 -12.17 6.39
CA ALA A 41 2.20 -11.89 5.13
C ALA A 41 3.13 -10.66 5.23
N VAL A 42 2.67 -9.58 5.87
CA VAL A 42 3.47 -8.38 6.12
C VAL A 42 4.66 -8.67 7.05
N LYS A 43 4.43 -9.38 8.18
CA LYS A 43 5.50 -9.77 9.11
C LYS A 43 6.56 -10.64 8.41
N ALA A 44 6.12 -11.62 7.61
CA ALA A 44 7.04 -12.45 6.84
C ALA A 44 7.88 -11.61 5.85
N GLN A 45 7.26 -10.68 5.13
CA GLN A 45 7.98 -9.80 4.20
C GLN A 45 8.99 -8.88 4.93
N GLN A 46 8.60 -8.31 6.06
CA GLN A 46 9.46 -7.45 6.87
C GLN A 46 10.65 -8.18 7.49
N THR A 47 10.51 -9.47 7.78
CA THR A 47 11.61 -10.31 8.29
C THR A 47 12.54 -10.82 7.18
N GLY A 48 12.33 -10.40 5.93
CA GLY A 48 13.24 -10.73 4.82
C GLY A 48 13.15 -12.18 4.36
N VAL A 49 11.98 -12.84 4.45
CA VAL A 49 11.77 -14.14 3.83
C VAL A 49 11.82 -14.01 2.31
N PHE A 50 12.35 -15.03 1.66
CA PHE A 50 12.38 -15.10 0.19
C PHE A 50 10.97 -15.28 -0.40
N GLU A 51 10.14 -16.13 0.22
CA GLU A 51 8.78 -16.39 -0.22
C GLU A 51 7.90 -16.82 0.97
N TYR A 52 6.63 -16.37 0.95
CA TYR A 52 5.59 -16.75 1.90
C TYR A 52 4.51 -17.57 1.18
N LEU A 53 4.23 -18.79 1.66
CA LEU A 53 3.26 -19.70 1.07
C LEU A 53 2.10 -19.97 2.06
N PRO A 54 0.91 -19.38 1.85
CA PRO A 54 -0.27 -19.67 2.65
C PRO A 54 -0.81 -21.05 2.35
N LYS A 55 -1.09 -21.84 3.38
CA LYS A 55 -1.74 -23.18 3.27
C LYS A 55 -3.27 -23.01 3.15
N PRO A 56 -3.95 -23.79 2.30
CA PRO A 56 -3.41 -24.82 1.39
C PRO A 56 -2.80 -24.21 0.12
N PHE A 57 -1.67 -24.74 -0.35
CA PHE A 57 -1.01 -24.38 -1.60
C PHE A 57 -0.84 -25.61 -2.51
N GLU A 58 -0.69 -25.37 -3.81
CA GLU A 58 -0.35 -26.43 -4.77
C GLU A 58 1.14 -26.78 -4.68
N LEU A 59 1.48 -28.05 -4.86
CA LEU A 59 2.86 -28.50 -4.90
C LEU A 59 3.69 -27.74 -5.94
N ARG A 60 3.07 -27.39 -7.07
CA ARG A 60 3.70 -26.58 -8.13
C ARG A 60 4.20 -25.22 -7.60
N SER A 61 3.41 -24.53 -6.77
CA SER A 61 3.81 -23.24 -6.18
C SER A 61 5.04 -23.40 -5.28
N LEU A 62 5.14 -24.47 -4.51
CA LEU A 62 6.32 -24.77 -3.69
C LEU A 62 7.55 -25.06 -4.56
N VAL A 63 7.39 -25.86 -5.62
CA VAL A 63 8.47 -26.19 -6.55
C VAL A 63 8.98 -24.93 -7.26
N GLU A 64 8.10 -24.06 -7.75
CA GLU A 64 8.47 -22.80 -8.39
C GLU A 64 9.19 -21.84 -7.43
N ALA A 65 8.69 -21.70 -6.18
CA ALA A 65 9.34 -20.90 -5.16
C ALA A 65 10.73 -21.44 -4.81
N THR A 66 10.85 -22.76 -4.68
CA THR A 66 12.12 -23.44 -4.41
C THR A 66 13.12 -23.24 -5.54
N SER A 67 12.69 -23.39 -6.78
CA SER A 67 13.54 -23.17 -7.97
C SER A 67 14.08 -21.74 -8.03
N ARG A 68 13.20 -20.75 -7.80
CA ARG A 68 13.61 -19.33 -7.72
C ARG A 68 14.58 -19.07 -6.58
N ALA A 69 14.32 -19.66 -5.41
CA ALA A 69 15.19 -19.50 -4.24
C ALA A 69 16.58 -20.08 -4.47
N VAL A 70 16.70 -21.22 -5.13
CA VAL A 70 17.99 -21.83 -5.47
C VAL A 70 18.73 -20.97 -6.48
N SER A 71 18.05 -20.43 -7.50
CA SER A 71 18.64 -19.57 -8.52
C SER A 71 19.09 -18.20 -7.98
N SER A 72 18.56 -17.72 -6.86
CA SER A 72 18.91 -16.45 -6.22
C SER A 72 20.13 -16.54 -5.30
N ILE A 73 20.65 -17.72 -5.04
CA ILE A 73 21.83 -17.90 -4.18
C ILE A 73 23.04 -17.18 -4.81
N GLY A 74 23.52 -16.11 -4.17
CA GLY A 74 24.65 -15.29 -4.63
C GLY A 74 24.30 -13.87 -5.06
N GLN A 75 23.02 -13.47 -5.05
CA GLN A 75 22.62 -12.08 -5.22
C GLN A 75 22.34 -11.43 -3.85
N PRO A 76 22.83 -10.19 -3.58
CA PRO A 76 22.54 -9.52 -2.31
C PRO A 76 21.04 -9.22 -2.21
N GLY A 77 20.41 -9.72 -1.14
CA GLY A 77 18.99 -9.54 -0.85
C GLY A 77 18.64 -8.08 -0.50
N LEU A 78 17.41 -7.69 -0.78
CA LEU A 78 16.79 -6.44 -0.34
C LEU A 78 16.80 -6.35 1.18
N GLU A 79 17.28 -5.23 1.72
CA GLU A 79 17.36 -4.97 3.16
C GLU A 79 15.98 -4.98 3.83
N ALA A 80 15.85 -5.77 4.88
CA ALA A 80 14.66 -5.84 5.70
C ALA A 80 14.57 -4.60 6.61
N THR A 81 13.52 -3.82 6.47
CA THR A 81 13.21 -2.71 7.39
C THR A 81 12.51 -3.28 8.63
N GLN A 82 13.18 -3.20 9.78
CA GLN A 82 12.59 -3.60 11.08
C GLN A 82 11.62 -2.53 11.56
N ASN A 83 10.35 -2.87 11.76
CA ASN A 83 9.46 -2.08 12.61
C ASN A 83 8.31 -2.89 13.23
N GLY A 84 8.25 -2.80 14.53
CA GLY A 84 7.17 -2.76 15.48
C GLY A 84 6.00 -3.75 15.41
N GLY A 85 5.71 -4.35 16.58
CA GLY A 85 4.63 -5.31 16.80
C GLY A 85 3.25 -4.81 16.38
N LEU A 86 2.50 -5.70 15.74
CA LEU A 86 1.15 -5.49 15.26
C LEU A 86 0.24 -6.55 15.88
N GLU A 87 -0.91 -6.11 16.40
CA GLU A 87 -1.92 -6.98 17.02
C GLU A 87 -2.62 -7.87 15.98
N GLU A 88 -2.99 -9.10 16.38
CA GLU A 88 -3.74 -10.05 15.57
C GLU A 88 -5.19 -9.56 15.44
N GLY A 89 -5.59 -9.04 14.26
CA GLY A 89 -6.95 -8.65 13.98
C GLY A 89 -7.11 -7.47 13.01
N GLY A 90 -6.60 -7.58 11.80
CA GLY A 90 -6.79 -6.55 10.77
C GLY A 90 -8.19 -6.59 10.13
N PRO A 91 -8.67 -5.47 9.55
CA PRO A 91 -10.01 -5.33 8.95
C PRO A 91 -10.22 -6.19 7.69
N LEU A 92 -9.16 -6.77 7.13
CA LEU A 92 -9.22 -7.64 5.96
C LEU A 92 -9.12 -9.11 6.35
N VAL A 93 -10.19 -9.86 6.10
CA VAL A 93 -10.27 -11.29 6.38
C VAL A 93 -10.59 -12.06 5.10
N GLY A 94 -9.85 -13.13 4.82
CA GLY A 94 -10.15 -14.00 3.69
C GLY A 94 -9.12 -15.12 3.53
N ARG A 95 -9.63 -16.34 3.21
CA ARG A 95 -8.83 -17.54 2.99
C ARG A 95 -8.86 -18.02 1.52
N SER A 96 -9.61 -17.32 0.65
CA SER A 96 -9.66 -17.64 -0.77
C SER A 96 -8.32 -17.33 -1.45
N ARG A 97 -7.99 -18.07 -2.53
CA ARG A 97 -6.74 -17.83 -3.30
C ARG A 97 -6.62 -16.37 -3.77
N PRO A 98 -7.65 -15.75 -4.39
CA PRO A 98 -7.55 -14.35 -4.80
C PRO A 98 -7.21 -13.41 -3.63
N MET A 99 -7.80 -13.64 -2.45
CA MET A 99 -7.51 -12.82 -1.27
C MET A 99 -6.07 -12.99 -0.77
N GLN A 100 -5.53 -14.21 -0.85
CA GLN A 100 -4.13 -14.46 -0.50
C GLN A 100 -3.17 -13.80 -1.47
N ASP A 101 -3.51 -13.72 -2.76
CA ASP A 101 -2.70 -13.01 -3.76
C ASP A 101 -2.71 -11.50 -3.51
N ILE A 102 -3.87 -10.94 -3.09
CA ILE A 102 -3.98 -9.55 -2.65
C ILE A 102 -3.09 -9.32 -1.42
N PHE A 103 -3.13 -10.18 -0.40
CA PHE A 103 -2.28 -10.04 0.80
C PHE A 103 -0.79 -10.04 0.46
N LYS A 104 -0.36 -10.93 -0.45
CA LYS A 104 1.04 -10.96 -0.92
C LYS A 104 1.42 -9.67 -1.66
N ALA A 105 0.53 -9.16 -2.53
CA ALA A 105 0.77 -7.92 -3.25
C ALA A 105 0.86 -6.73 -2.27
N MET A 106 -0.06 -6.63 -1.31
CA MET A 106 -0.04 -5.60 -0.28
C MET A 106 1.23 -5.65 0.56
N ALA A 107 1.65 -6.84 1.00
CA ALA A 107 2.86 -7.00 1.80
C ALA A 107 4.12 -6.49 1.10
N ARG A 108 4.19 -6.60 -0.24
CA ARG A 108 5.33 -6.09 -1.04
C ARG A 108 5.38 -4.57 -1.14
N VAL A 109 4.22 -3.90 -1.10
CA VAL A 109 4.14 -2.44 -1.32
C VAL A 109 3.89 -1.64 -0.05
N VAL A 110 3.54 -2.30 1.06
CA VAL A 110 3.14 -1.63 2.31
C VAL A 110 4.24 -0.76 2.90
N SER A 111 5.49 -1.21 2.83
CA SER A 111 6.67 -0.49 3.34
C SER A 111 7.25 0.55 2.37
N THR A 112 6.67 0.68 1.18
CA THR A 112 7.14 1.62 0.15
C THR A 112 6.23 2.86 0.08
N ASP A 113 6.74 3.95 -0.49
CA ASP A 113 5.95 5.15 -0.80
C ASP A 113 5.38 5.14 -2.23
N LEU A 114 5.39 3.98 -2.89
CA LEU A 114 4.82 3.84 -4.23
C LEU A 114 3.33 4.18 -4.23
N THR A 115 2.90 4.87 -5.30
CA THR A 115 1.49 5.03 -5.61
C THR A 115 0.87 3.67 -5.92
N VAL A 116 -0.29 3.39 -5.33
CA VAL A 116 -1.00 2.12 -5.51
C VAL A 116 -2.34 2.37 -6.17
N LEU A 117 -2.65 1.60 -7.22
CA LEU A 117 -3.99 1.56 -7.82
C LEU A 117 -4.68 0.26 -7.44
N VAL A 118 -5.86 0.37 -6.83
CA VAL A 118 -6.73 -0.74 -6.44
C VAL A 118 -7.91 -0.81 -7.42
N THR A 119 -8.01 -1.90 -8.17
CA THR A 119 -9.11 -2.10 -9.12
C THR A 119 -10.05 -3.21 -8.64
N GLY A 120 -11.35 -3.05 -8.90
CA GLY A 120 -12.36 -4.06 -8.54
C GLY A 120 -13.76 -3.47 -8.53
N ASP A 121 -14.76 -4.34 -8.57
CA ASP A 121 -16.17 -3.95 -8.57
C ASP A 121 -16.54 -3.12 -7.34
N SER A 122 -17.66 -2.39 -7.42
CA SER A 122 -18.20 -1.66 -6.28
C SER A 122 -18.53 -2.63 -5.14
N GLY A 123 -18.23 -2.22 -3.88
CA GLY A 123 -18.49 -3.05 -2.70
C GLY A 123 -17.46 -4.15 -2.42
N THR A 124 -16.39 -4.32 -3.19
CA THR A 124 -15.34 -5.34 -2.96
C THR A 124 -14.38 -5.01 -1.82
N GLY A 125 -14.52 -3.85 -1.17
CA GLY A 125 -13.68 -3.46 -0.02
C GLY A 125 -12.39 -2.72 -0.40
N LYS A 126 -12.36 -2.01 -1.55
CA LYS A 126 -11.19 -1.21 -1.98
C LYS A 126 -10.71 -0.22 -0.92
N GLU A 127 -11.64 0.42 -0.19
CA GLU A 127 -11.30 1.32 0.91
C GLU A 127 -10.62 0.59 2.08
N LEU A 128 -11.07 -0.63 2.41
CA LEU A 128 -10.42 -1.43 3.45
C LEU A 128 -8.99 -1.80 3.08
N VAL A 129 -8.73 -2.08 1.80
CA VAL A 129 -7.37 -2.30 1.27
C VAL A 129 -6.52 -1.05 1.43
N ALA A 130 -7.04 0.12 1.04
CA ALA A 130 -6.34 1.40 1.15
C ALA A 130 -6.02 1.76 2.60
N ARG A 131 -6.96 1.58 3.51
CA ARG A 131 -6.78 1.81 4.95
C ARG A 131 -5.73 0.87 5.52
N ALA A 132 -5.77 -0.42 5.18
CA ALA A 132 -4.77 -1.39 5.63
C ALA A 132 -3.36 -1.08 5.10
N LEU A 133 -3.23 -0.58 3.86
CA LEU A 133 -1.95 -0.11 3.31
C LEU A 133 -1.40 1.10 4.06
N HIS A 134 -2.26 1.98 4.56
CA HIS A 134 -1.86 3.11 5.41
C HIS A 134 -1.47 2.63 6.81
N ASP A 135 -2.36 1.90 7.49
CA ASP A 135 -2.20 1.49 8.90
C ASP A 135 -0.98 0.59 9.12
N LEU A 136 -0.62 -0.22 8.12
CA LEU A 136 0.55 -1.09 8.15
C LEU A 136 1.78 -0.48 7.48
N GLY A 137 1.64 0.71 6.87
CA GLY A 137 2.68 1.38 6.10
C GLY A 137 3.64 2.24 6.93
N SER A 138 4.65 2.79 6.26
CA SER A 138 5.63 3.72 6.84
C SER A 138 5.01 5.03 7.34
N ARG A 139 3.86 5.42 6.75
CA ARG A 139 3.15 6.68 7.06
C ARG A 139 1.96 6.53 8.01
N ARG A 140 1.88 5.41 8.74
CA ARG A 140 0.77 5.08 9.67
C ARG A 140 0.52 6.11 10.77
N SER A 141 1.54 6.87 11.15
CA SER A 141 1.43 7.95 12.14
C SER A 141 0.91 9.26 11.58
N GLY A 142 0.85 9.40 10.26
CA GLY A 142 0.30 10.56 9.57
C GLY A 142 -1.21 10.43 9.33
N PRO A 143 -1.84 11.46 8.75
CA PRO A 143 -3.27 11.42 8.46
C PRO A 143 -3.60 10.45 7.31
N PHE A 144 -4.75 9.76 7.42
CA PHE A 144 -5.39 9.07 6.30
C PHE A 144 -6.59 9.90 5.84
N VAL A 145 -6.52 10.46 4.65
CA VAL A 145 -7.53 11.36 4.11
C VAL A 145 -8.23 10.67 2.93
N PRO A 146 -9.44 10.12 3.12
CA PRO A 146 -10.23 9.56 2.03
C PRO A 146 -11.03 10.64 1.34
N ILE A 147 -11.17 10.53 0.02
CA ILE A 147 -12.03 11.37 -0.81
C ILE A 147 -12.65 10.51 -1.93
N ASN A 148 -13.96 10.61 -2.11
CA ASN A 148 -14.68 9.93 -3.18
C ASN A 148 -14.99 10.93 -4.30
N MET A 149 -14.44 10.71 -5.49
CA MET A 149 -14.59 11.61 -6.65
C MET A 149 -16.02 11.67 -7.14
N ALA A 150 -16.76 10.56 -7.09
CA ALA A 150 -18.16 10.51 -7.53
C ALA A 150 -19.10 11.35 -6.63
N ALA A 151 -18.72 11.61 -5.39
CA ALA A 151 -19.53 12.38 -4.43
C ALA A 151 -19.34 13.90 -4.55
N ILE A 152 -18.37 14.37 -5.35
CA ILE A 152 -18.03 15.80 -5.44
C ILE A 152 -18.55 16.36 -6.77
N PRO A 153 -19.24 17.51 -6.77
CA PRO A 153 -19.58 18.23 -7.99
C PRO A 153 -18.32 18.53 -8.82
N ARG A 154 -18.38 18.24 -10.13
CA ARG A 154 -17.19 18.34 -11.02
C ARG A 154 -16.46 19.67 -10.94
N ASN A 155 -17.19 20.77 -10.82
CA ASN A 155 -16.64 22.13 -10.70
C ASN A 155 -15.93 22.41 -9.36
N LEU A 156 -16.10 21.56 -8.35
CA LEU A 156 -15.47 21.71 -7.04
C LEU A 156 -14.30 20.74 -6.82
N VAL A 157 -14.12 19.73 -7.67
CA VAL A 157 -13.07 18.69 -7.50
C VAL A 157 -11.68 19.30 -7.37
N GLU A 158 -11.32 20.28 -8.22
CA GLU A 158 -10.01 20.92 -8.15
C GLU A 158 -9.80 21.66 -6.83
N SER A 159 -10.80 22.43 -6.40
CA SER A 159 -10.75 23.18 -5.14
C SER A 159 -10.72 22.25 -3.92
N GLU A 160 -11.47 21.15 -3.93
CA GLU A 160 -11.43 20.15 -2.86
C GLU A 160 -10.07 19.43 -2.78
N LEU A 161 -9.50 19.03 -3.93
CA LEU A 161 -8.22 18.33 -3.95
C LEU A 161 -7.03 19.23 -3.61
N PHE A 162 -6.92 20.35 -4.32
CA PHE A 162 -5.72 21.19 -4.29
C PHE A 162 -5.86 22.43 -3.40
N GLY A 163 -7.08 22.71 -2.90
CA GLY A 163 -7.36 23.93 -2.15
C GLY A 163 -7.50 25.16 -3.04
N HIS A 164 -7.85 26.28 -2.45
CA HIS A 164 -7.94 27.57 -3.13
C HIS A 164 -7.52 28.74 -2.26
N GLU A 165 -7.00 29.78 -2.90
CA GLU A 165 -6.72 31.06 -2.31
C GLU A 165 -7.98 31.93 -2.26
N LYS A 166 -7.98 32.91 -1.34
CA LYS A 166 -9.03 33.91 -1.27
C LYS A 166 -9.15 34.64 -2.60
N GLY A 167 -10.37 34.74 -3.14
CA GLY A 167 -10.65 35.41 -4.40
C GLY A 167 -10.38 34.56 -5.66
N ALA A 168 -10.09 33.29 -5.53
CA ALA A 168 -9.82 32.39 -6.66
C ALA A 168 -11.01 32.21 -7.62
N PHE A 169 -12.22 32.32 -7.11
CA PHE A 169 -13.49 32.28 -7.86
C PHE A 169 -14.60 32.99 -7.07
N VAL A 170 -15.76 33.21 -7.71
CA VAL A 170 -16.91 33.87 -7.05
C VAL A 170 -17.40 33.00 -5.89
N GLY A 171 -17.32 33.54 -4.66
CA GLY A 171 -17.64 32.81 -3.42
C GLY A 171 -16.43 32.26 -2.66
N ALA A 172 -15.21 32.46 -3.15
CA ALA A 172 -13.98 32.13 -2.44
C ALA A 172 -13.58 33.24 -1.44
N ASP A 173 -14.38 33.39 -0.38
CA ASP A 173 -14.22 34.49 0.59
C ASP A 173 -12.99 34.30 1.50
N THR A 174 -12.56 33.06 1.69
CA THR A 174 -11.41 32.67 2.51
C THR A 174 -10.54 31.66 1.77
N ARG A 175 -9.26 31.53 2.17
CA ARG A 175 -8.41 30.41 1.74
C ARG A 175 -8.94 29.12 2.36
N MET A 176 -8.99 28.05 1.57
CA MET A 176 -9.31 26.71 2.10
C MET A 176 -8.22 25.70 1.72
N PRO A 177 -7.73 24.91 2.72
CA PRO A 177 -6.76 23.86 2.47
C PRO A 177 -7.41 22.72 1.70
N GLY A 178 -6.73 22.20 0.65
CA GLY A 178 -7.15 21.04 -0.11
C GLY A 178 -6.84 19.72 0.60
N ARG A 179 -7.31 18.61 0.01
CA ARG A 179 -7.05 17.26 0.55
C ARG A 179 -5.57 16.89 0.53
N PHE A 180 -4.80 17.39 -0.43
CA PHE A 180 -3.35 17.23 -0.44
C PHE A 180 -2.68 17.84 0.79
N GLU A 181 -3.07 19.07 1.16
CA GLU A 181 -2.56 19.74 2.36
C GLU A 181 -2.98 19.02 3.64
N GLN A 182 -4.23 18.54 3.71
CA GLN A 182 -4.75 17.78 4.85
C GLN A 182 -4.05 16.42 5.02
N ALA A 183 -3.58 15.81 3.92
CA ALA A 183 -2.90 14.51 3.90
C ALA A 183 -1.37 14.61 4.09
N GLU A 184 -0.84 15.80 4.34
CA GLU A 184 0.60 16.04 4.47
C GLU A 184 1.25 15.08 5.48
N GLY A 185 2.34 14.44 5.08
CA GLY A 185 3.03 13.43 5.89
C GLY A 185 2.33 12.07 6.00
N GLY A 186 1.12 11.93 5.43
CA GLY A 186 0.26 10.75 5.51
C GLY A 186 -0.07 10.13 4.17
N SER A 187 -1.34 9.70 4.02
CA SER A 187 -1.85 9.06 2.80
C SER A 187 -3.15 9.71 2.34
N LEU A 188 -3.25 9.97 1.04
CA LEU A 188 -4.47 10.42 0.36
C LEU A 188 -5.08 9.24 -0.40
N PHE A 189 -6.31 8.88 -0.04
CA PHE A 189 -7.06 7.84 -0.74
C PHE A 189 -8.07 8.48 -1.69
N LEU A 190 -7.86 8.25 -3.00
CA LEU A 190 -8.71 8.73 -4.09
C LEU A 190 -9.63 7.59 -4.54
N ASP A 191 -10.88 7.59 -4.06
CA ASP A 191 -11.86 6.60 -4.48
C ASP A 191 -12.59 7.05 -5.75
N GLU A 192 -12.88 6.09 -6.64
CA GLU A 192 -13.49 6.27 -7.96
C GLU A 192 -12.73 7.32 -8.80
N VAL A 193 -11.41 7.13 -8.91
CA VAL A 193 -10.53 8.06 -9.65
C VAL A 193 -10.91 8.17 -11.15
N GLY A 194 -11.62 7.17 -11.70
CA GLY A 194 -12.16 7.20 -13.06
C GLY A 194 -13.22 8.28 -13.31
N ASP A 195 -13.88 8.78 -12.26
CA ASP A 195 -14.91 9.84 -12.35
C ASP A 195 -14.30 11.25 -12.25
N MET A 196 -12.97 11.35 -12.08
CA MET A 196 -12.28 12.63 -11.97
C MET A 196 -12.35 13.42 -13.28
N PRO A 197 -12.67 14.74 -13.24
CA PRO A 197 -12.65 15.61 -14.42
C PRO A 197 -11.27 15.68 -15.07
N PRO A 198 -11.15 15.83 -16.41
CA PRO A 198 -9.88 15.85 -17.13
C PRO A 198 -8.90 16.92 -16.64
N GLU A 199 -9.42 18.08 -16.21
CA GLU A 199 -8.62 19.17 -15.65
C GLU A 199 -7.92 18.74 -14.35
N ALA A 200 -8.66 18.10 -13.46
CA ALA A 200 -8.13 17.55 -12.21
C ALA A 200 -7.18 16.38 -12.46
N GLN A 201 -7.45 15.51 -13.46
CA GLN A 201 -6.52 14.45 -13.86
C GLN A 201 -5.18 15.01 -14.31
N THR A 202 -5.17 16.07 -15.11
CA THR A 202 -3.94 16.72 -15.59
C THR A 202 -3.13 17.28 -14.42
N ARG A 203 -3.78 17.87 -13.42
CA ARG A 203 -3.11 18.36 -12.21
C ARG A 203 -2.59 17.22 -11.33
N LEU A 204 -3.36 16.17 -11.16
CA LEU A 204 -2.93 14.97 -10.43
C LEU A 204 -1.68 14.35 -11.09
N LEU A 205 -1.65 14.27 -12.42
CA LEU A 205 -0.49 13.76 -13.14
C LEU A 205 0.78 14.57 -12.81
N ARG A 206 0.70 15.90 -12.73
CA ARG A 206 1.83 16.75 -12.31
C ARG A 206 2.26 16.44 -10.89
N VAL A 207 1.31 16.23 -9.96
CA VAL A 207 1.67 15.84 -8.59
C VAL A 207 2.43 14.52 -8.58
N LEU A 208 2.02 13.55 -9.39
CA LEU A 208 2.68 12.24 -9.47
C LEU A 208 4.07 12.31 -10.11
N GLN A 209 4.28 13.24 -11.04
CA GLN A 209 5.55 13.41 -11.77
C GLN A 209 6.52 14.32 -11.04
N ASP A 210 6.04 15.49 -10.61
CA ASP A 210 6.89 16.58 -10.10
C ASP A 210 6.91 16.64 -8.56
N GLY A 211 5.97 15.97 -7.89
CA GLY A 211 5.80 16.02 -6.43
C GLY A 211 5.26 17.37 -5.94
N GLU A 212 4.63 18.17 -6.82
CA GLU A 212 4.14 19.50 -6.49
C GLU A 212 2.74 19.75 -7.07
N TYR A 213 1.95 20.58 -6.38
CA TYR A 213 0.64 21.03 -6.87
C TYR A 213 0.49 22.55 -6.70
N LEU A 214 -0.44 23.12 -7.47
CA LEU A 214 -0.77 24.53 -7.42
C LEU A 214 -2.21 24.68 -6.90
N PRO A 215 -2.45 25.31 -5.71
CA PRO A 215 -3.80 25.64 -5.27
C PRO A 215 -4.51 26.55 -6.28
N VAL A 216 -5.83 26.49 -6.35
CA VAL A 216 -6.61 27.31 -7.29
C VAL A 216 -6.42 28.80 -6.92
N GLY A 217 -6.03 29.62 -7.89
CA GLY A 217 -5.72 31.04 -7.68
C GLY A 217 -4.34 31.33 -7.09
N ALA A 218 -3.54 30.33 -6.75
CA ALA A 218 -2.17 30.52 -6.27
C ALA A 218 -1.17 30.70 -7.43
N ASN A 219 -0.08 31.42 -7.17
CA ASN A 219 1.00 31.67 -8.12
C ASN A 219 2.28 30.87 -7.80
N ARG A 220 2.29 30.12 -6.71
CA ARG A 220 3.45 29.33 -6.27
C ARG A 220 3.04 27.88 -6.05
N PRO A 221 3.81 26.90 -6.58
CA PRO A 221 3.57 25.49 -6.31
C PRO A 221 3.89 25.17 -4.85
N VAL A 222 3.18 24.17 -4.34
CA VAL A 222 3.35 23.59 -3.01
C VAL A 222 3.82 22.16 -3.18
N ARG A 223 4.82 21.76 -2.42
CA ARG A 223 5.35 20.40 -2.45
C ARG A 223 4.39 19.43 -1.75
N ALA A 224 4.09 18.32 -2.38
CA ALA A 224 3.23 17.28 -1.84
C ALA A 224 4.09 16.15 -1.22
N ASN A 225 4.06 16.03 0.10
CA ASN A 225 4.68 14.90 0.80
C ASN A 225 3.58 13.91 1.25
N VAL A 226 2.91 13.29 0.29
CA VAL A 226 1.73 12.46 0.48
C VAL A 226 1.87 11.16 -0.29
N ARG A 227 1.56 10.02 0.35
CA ARG A 227 1.41 8.75 -0.36
C ARG A 227 0.03 8.69 -1.00
N ILE A 228 -0.04 8.44 -2.30
CA ILE A 228 -1.31 8.35 -3.04
C ILE A 228 -1.72 6.88 -3.16
N ILE A 229 -2.97 6.59 -2.78
CA ILE A 229 -3.64 5.31 -3.01
C ILE A 229 -4.91 5.63 -3.78
N ALA A 230 -5.05 5.11 -4.99
CA ALA A 230 -6.22 5.34 -5.85
C ALA A 230 -7.04 4.06 -5.98
N ALA A 231 -8.36 4.21 -6.12
CA ALA A 231 -9.26 3.11 -6.41
C ALA A 231 -10.22 3.45 -7.54
N THR A 232 -10.63 2.43 -8.29
CA THR A 232 -11.65 2.57 -9.33
C THR A 232 -12.36 1.24 -9.58
N ASN A 233 -13.63 1.32 -10.00
CA ASN A 233 -14.40 0.21 -10.55
C ASN A 233 -14.37 0.20 -12.09
N HIS A 234 -13.83 1.24 -12.73
CA HIS A 234 -13.71 1.31 -14.18
C HIS A 234 -12.58 0.43 -14.70
N ASN A 235 -12.82 -0.23 -15.85
CA ASN A 235 -11.75 -0.86 -16.60
C ASN A 235 -10.95 0.25 -17.29
N LEU A 236 -9.68 0.41 -16.93
CA LEU A 236 -8.77 1.43 -17.48
C LEU A 236 -8.02 0.94 -18.74
N GLN A 237 -8.45 -0.18 -19.34
CA GLN A 237 -7.89 -0.73 -20.60
C GLN A 237 -8.61 -0.14 -21.81
#